data_76cbfdf40bb0f75071e80343e8c1c01e
#
_entry.id   76cbfdf40bb0f75071e80343e8c1c01e
#
_cell.length_a   1.000
_cell.length_b   1.000
_cell.length_c   1.000
_cell.angle_alpha   90.00
_cell.angle_beta   90.00
_cell.angle_gamma   90.00
#
_symmetry.space_group_name_H-M   'P 1'
#
loop_
_entity.id
_entity.type
_entity.pdbx_description
1 polymer ?
#
loop_
_entity_poly.entity_id
_entity_poly.type
_entity_poly.pdbx_seq_one_letter_code
_entity_poly.pdbx_strand_id
1 'polypeptide(L)'
;MSQQNEVLAKMAGIHKYFPGVHALNDVQFELRAGEVHALVGENGAGKSTLMKVLTGIYEKDAGIIELMGKPVEIRNTKDAQNLGISIVHQELNLLKDLSVAENIYIGRENMNGFLLDKKAQNKRAQAFLDRLNLNIKATQNVGRMTVAKQQMVEIAKALSYENTRILILDEPTAPLSDVEIEELFRFVRDMRSRGVGIIYISHRMGELKQISDRITVMRDGQYVNTVDTLSFRMGTEETYTIHHFLRIESGSRQNKAETRLFLRYDYVGTKKPT
;
A
#
# COMPACT_ATOMS: atom_id res chain seq x y z
N MET A 1 13.34 -0.75 23.65
CA MET A 1 11.91 -0.67 23.30
C MET A 1 11.81 -0.82 21.80
N SER A 2 11.14 -1.85 21.32
CA SER A 2 11.12 -2.21 19.89
C SER A 2 10.40 -1.13 19.07
N GLN A 3 11.03 -0.66 17.99
CA GLN A 3 10.46 0.29 17.02
C GLN A 3 9.14 -0.18 16.37
N GLN A 4 8.73 -1.40 16.61
CA GLN A 4 7.57 -2.07 15.99
C GLN A 4 6.19 -1.57 16.44
N ASN A 5 6.08 -0.64 17.39
CA ASN A 5 4.78 -0.14 17.88
C ASN A 5 4.60 1.38 17.73
N GLU A 6 5.55 2.07 17.09
CA GLU A 6 5.42 3.50 16.85
C GLU A 6 4.34 3.78 15.79
N VAL A 7 3.34 4.60 16.11
CA VAL A 7 2.33 5.04 15.14
C VAL A 7 2.96 6.05 14.19
N LEU A 8 3.07 5.70 12.91
CA LEU A 8 3.60 6.58 11.87
C LEU A 8 2.56 7.56 11.35
N ALA A 9 1.35 7.07 11.11
CA ALA A 9 0.24 7.90 10.66
C ALA A 9 -1.04 7.53 11.39
N LYS A 10 -1.82 8.54 11.76
CA LYS A 10 -3.17 8.40 12.29
C LYS A 10 -4.06 9.41 11.62
N MET A 11 -5.17 8.92 11.10
CA MET A 11 -6.23 9.72 10.51
C MET A 11 -7.48 9.52 11.37
N ALA A 12 -8.13 10.59 11.79
CA ALA A 12 -9.30 10.53 12.67
C ALA A 12 -10.36 11.53 12.22
N GLY A 13 -11.60 11.05 12.10
CA GLY A 13 -12.72 11.87 11.71
C GLY A 13 -12.60 12.47 10.32
N ILE A 14 -12.02 11.74 9.37
CA ILE A 14 -11.76 12.27 8.04
C ILE A 14 -13.05 12.34 7.23
N HIS A 15 -13.36 13.54 6.76
CA HIS A 15 -14.46 13.79 5.82
C HIS A 15 -13.92 14.32 4.50
N LYS A 16 -14.54 13.89 3.40
CA LYS A 16 -14.32 14.43 2.06
C LYS A 16 -15.60 14.47 1.26
N TYR A 17 -15.91 15.64 0.76
CA TYR A 17 -17.09 15.89 -0.07
C TYR A 17 -16.65 16.19 -1.50
N PHE A 18 -17.42 15.68 -2.45
CA PHE A 18 -17.41 16.09 -3.85
C PHE A 18 -18.82 16.50 -4.24
N PRO A 19 -19.05 17.24 -5.34
CA PRO A 19 -20.39 17.60 -5.77
C PRO A 19 -21.32 16.38 -5.86
N GLY A 20 -22.34 16.35 -4.99
CA GLY A 20 -23.31 15.26 -4.90
C GLY A 20 -22.85 13.97 -4.20
N VAL A 21 -21.61 13.89 -3.68
CA VAL A 21 -21.08 12.68 -3.05
C VAL A 21 -20.32 12.99 -1.76
N HIS A 22 -20.68 12.31 -0.66
CA HIS A 22 -19.91 12.27 0.57
C HIS A 22 -18.96 11.07 0.50
N ALA A 23 -17.77 11.29 -0.05
CA ALA A 23 -16.83 10.22 -0.40
C ALA A 23 -16.09 9.61 0.80
N LEU A 24 -15.89 10.40 1.88
CA LEU A 24 -15.35 9.93 3.16
C LEU A 24 -16.20 10.52 4.29
N ASN A 25 -16.73 9.67 5.14
CA ASN A 25 -17.62 10.03 6.24
C ASN A 25 -17.10 9.45 7.55
N ASP A 26 -16.50 10.30 8.39
CA ASP A 26 -15.92 9.95 9.69
C ASP A 26 -14.93 8.78 9.63
N VAL A 27 -14.04 8.80 8.64
CA VAL A 27 -13.09 7.70 8.43
C VAL A 27 -11.91 7.83 9.39
N GLN A 28 -11.52 6.69 9.96
CA GLN A 28 -10.33 6.55 10.76
C GLN A 28 -9.39 5.50 10.18
N PHE A 29 -8.08 5.73 10.32
CA PHE A 29 -7.03 4.82 9.86
C PHE A 29 -5.76 5.04 10.69
N GLU A 30 -5.04 3.97 10.99
CA GLU A 30 -3.78 4.01 11.73
C GLU A 30 -2.75 3.10 11.09
N LEU A 31 -1.52 3.59 10.89
CA LEU A 31 -0.38 2.84 10.38
C LEU A 31 0.77 2.87 11.39
N ARG A 32 1.41 1.73 11.61
CA ARG A 32 2.56 1.58 12.51
C ARG A 32 3.87 1.39 11.75
N ALA A 33 4.98 1.66 12.42
CA ALA A 33 6.31 1.39 11.87
C ALA A 33 6.54 -0.12 11.71
N GLY A 34 7.11 -0.51 10.57
CA GLY A 34 7.38 -1.91 10.26
C GLY A 34 6.13 -2.78 10.18
N GLU A 35 5.02 -2.19 9.73
CA GLU A 35 3.74 -2.84 9.50
C GLU A 35 3.39 -2.84 8.02
N VAL A 36 2.79 -3.92 7.54
CA VAL A 36 2.02 -3.94 6.30
C VAL A 36 0.56 -3.93 6.66
N HIS A 37 -0.10 -2.78 6.47
CA HIS A 37 -1.50 -2.57 6.76
C HIS A 37 -2.32 -2.63 5.47
N ALA A 38 -3.15 -3.64 5.32
CA ALA A 38 -4.03 -3.77 4.16
C ALA A 38 -5.26 -2.87 4.29
N LEU A 39 -5.62 -2.20 3.20
CA LEU A 39 -6.86 -1.42 3.08
C LEU A 39 -7.75 -2.06 2.04
N VAL A 40 -8.90 -2.57 2.46
CA VAL A 40 -9.85 -3.33 1.63
C VAL A 40 -11.23 -2.69 1.61
N GLY A 41 -12.02 -3.02 0.61
CA GLY A 41 -13.39 -2.57 0.38
C GLY A 41 -13.72 -2.58 -1.10
N GLU A 42 -15.00 -2.47 -1.42
CA GLU A 42 -15.48 -2.44 -2.81
C GLU A 42 -14.92 -1.25 -3.62
N ASN A 43 -15.12 -1.31 -4.92
CA ASN A 43 -14.94 -0.15 -5.77
C ASN A 43 -15.93 0.94 -5.35
N GLY A 44 -15.40 2.15 -5.11
CA GLY A 44 -16.21 3.24 -4.55
C GLY A 44 -16.26 3.32 -3.01
N ALA A 45 -15.69 2.35 -2.26
CA ALA A 45 -15.66 2.37 -0.81
C ALA A 45 -14.86 3.52 -0.17
N GLY A 46 -14.18 4.36 -0.96
CA GLY A 46 -13.44 5.52 -0.47
C GLY A 46 -11.93 5.28 -0.28
N LYS A 47 -11.40 4.06 -0.50
CA LYS A 47 -9.99 3.71 -0.28
C LYS A 47 -9.01 4.67 -0.99
N SER A 48 -9.17 4.81 -2.30
CA SER A 48 -8.29 5.69 -3.09
C SER A 48 -8.49 7.16 -2.72
N THR A 49 -9.69 7.56 -2.29
CA THR A 49 -9.95 8.92 -1.81
C THR A 49 -9.22 9.17 -0.48
N LEU A 50 -9.25 8.21 0.46
CA LEU A 50 -8.53 8.29 1.72
C LEU A 50 -7.00 8.41 1.49
N MET A 51 -6.46 7.60 0.57
CA MET A 51 -5.04 7.69 0.21
C MET A 51 -4.69 8.99 -0.50
N LYS A 52 -5.56 9.50 -1.36
CA LYS A 52 -5.38 10.81 -2.01
C LYS A 52 -5.41 11.97 -1.00
N VAL A 53 -6.17 11.84 0.09
CA VAL A 53 -6.13 12.79 1.21
C VAL A 53 -4.79 12.68 1.95
N LEU A 54 -4.33 11.47 2.28
CA LEU A 54 -3.05 11.26 2.97
C LEU A 54 -1.84 11.72 2.14
N THR A 55 -1.94 11.64 0.81
CA THR A 55 -0.88 12.06 -0.12
C THR A 55 -1.01 13.51 -0.62
N GLY A 56 -2.00 14.27 -0.13
CA GLY A 56 -2.18 15.68 -0.49
C GLY A 56 -2.67 15.92 -1.92
N ILE A 57 -3.17 14.89 -2.61
CA ILE A 57 -3.85 15.06 -3.91
C ILE A 57 -5.22 15.72 -3.69
N TYR A 58 -5.87 15.38 -2.57
CA TYR A 58 -7.09 16.04 -2.12
C TYR A 58 -6.88 16.60 -0.71
N GLU A 59 -7.35 17.80 -0.47
CA GLU A 59 -7.48 18.31 0.89
C GLU A 59 -8.67 17.65 1.59
N LYS A 60 -8.52 17.32 2.88
CA LYS A 60 -9.63 16.88 3.72
C LYS A 60 -10.58 18.06 3.98
N ASP A 61 -11.87 17.80 4.11
CA ASP A 61 -12.83 18.85 4.48
C ASP A 61 -13.01 18.94 6.00
N ALA A 62 -12.77 17.83 6.74
CA ALA A 62 -12.72 17.79 8.20
C ALA A 62 -11.84 16.62 8.68
N GLY A 63 -11.57 16.59 9.99
CA GLY A 63 -10.77 15.57 10.65
C GLY A 63 -9.32 15.99 10.86
N ILE A 64 -8.54 15.09 11.46
CA ILE A 64 -7.15 15.34 11.85
C ILE A 64 -6.26 14.26 11.24
N ILE A 65 -5.09 14.67 10.72
CA ILE A 65 -4.01 13.78 10.31
C ILE A 65 -2.84 14.02 11.26
N GLU A 66 -2.37 12.97 11.89
CA GLU A 66 -1.17 13.00 12.74
C GLU A 66 -0.09 12.12 12.12
N LEU A 67 1.14 12.62 12.06
CA LEU A 67 2.32 11.85 11.70
C LEU A 67 3.28 11.82 12.89
N MET A 68 3.67 10.60 13.32
CA MET A 68 4.56 10.40 14.48
C MET A 68 4.07 11.20 15.71
N GLY A 69 2.75 11.16 15.96
CA GLY A 69 2.09 11.82 17.09
C GLY A 69 1.95 13.34 16.98
N LYS A 70 2.26 13.94 15.83
CA LYS A 70 2.13 15.37 15.60
C LYS A 70 1.06 15.66 14.55
N PRO A 71 0.11 16.56 14.82
CA PRO A 71 -0.86 16.98 13.81
C PRO A 71 -0.15 17.70 12.66
N VAL A 72 -0.56 17.37 11.44
CA VAL A 72 0.01 17.92 10.21
C VAL A 72 -1.08 18.34 9.23
N GLU A 73 -0.77 19.36 8.43
CA GLU A 73 -1.58 19.77 7.29
C GLU A 73 -0.86 19.37 6.00
N ILE A 74 -1.53 18.59 5.16
CA ILE A 74 -1.01 18.11 3.88
C ILE A 74 -1.85 18.76 2.78
N ARG A 75 -1.31 19.77 2.11
CA ARG A 75 -2.01 20.58 1.11
C ARG A 75 -1.73 20.15 -0.32
N ASN A 76 -0.62 19.47 -0.52
CA ASN A 76 -0.18 19.00 -1.84
C ASN A 76 0.76 17.80 -1.73
N THR A 77 1.05 17.18 -2.84
CA THR A 77 1.90 15.97 -2.91
C THR A 77 3.34 16.22 -2.45
N LYS A 78 3.84 17.45 -2.61
CA LYS A 78 5.19 17.82 -2.15
C LYS A 78 5.26 17.88 -0.62
N ASP A 79 4.21 18.36 0.04
CA ASP A 79 4.11 18.33 1.51
C ASP A 79 4.14 16.89 2.01
N ALA A 80 3.34 15.99 1.40
CA ALA A 80 3.34 14.57 1.75
C ALA A 80 4.73 13.93 1.59
N GLN A 81 5.41 14.18 0.47
CA GLN A 81 6.76 13.69 0.22
C GLN A 81 7.77 14.21 1.24
N ASN A 82 7.72 15.49 1.59
CA ASN A 82 8.58 16.10 2.60
C ASN A 82 8.34 15.50 3.99
N LEU A 83 7.11 15.07 4.27
CA LEU A 83 6.71 14.39 5.50
C LEU A 83 7.01 12.88 5.48
N GLY A 84 7.62 12.37 4.41
CA GLY A 84 8.03 10.98 4.28
C GLY A 84 6.94 10.03 3.81
N ILE A 85 5.91 10.53 3.12
CA ILE A 85 4.84 9.73 2.53
C ILE A 85 5.07 9.62 1.02
N SER A 86 5.12 8.39 0.50
CA SER A 86 5.25 8.11 -0.92
C SER A 86 4.17 7.13 -1.38
N ILE A 87 3.70 7.28 -2.62
CA ILE A 87 2.69 6.42 -3.21
C ILE A 87 3.16 5.85 -4.54
N VAL A 88 2.85 4.60 -4.76
CA VAL A 88 2.95 3.91 -6.05
C VAL A 88 1.52 3.62 -6.49
N HIS A 89 1.14 4.20 -7.62
CA HIS A 89 -0.20 4.04 -8.19
C HIS A 89 -0.32 2.72 -8.97
N GLN A 90 -1.54 2.32 -9.23
CA GLN A 90 -1.85 1.13 -10.03
C GLN A 90 -1.25 1.21 -11.44
N GLU A 91 -1.24 2.39 -12.06
CA GLU A 91 -0.59 2.63 -13.34
C GLU A 91 0.87 3.04 -13.15
N LEU A 92 1.76 2.46 -13.95
CA LEU A 92 3.19 2.77 -13.92
C LEU A 92 3.45 4.18 -14.49
N ASN A 93 4.03 5.05 -13.68
CA ASN A 93 4.37 6.42 -14.05
C ASN A 93 5.87 6.55 -14.41
N LEU A 94 6.39 5.60 -15.20
CA LEU A 94 7.78 5.60 -15.67
C LEU A 94 7.89 6.09 -17.11
N LEU A 95 8.91 6.88 -17.38
CA LEU A 95 9.26 7.30 -18.72
C LEU A 95 10.06 6.19 -19.41
N LYS A 96 9.41 5.49 -20.35
CA LYS A 96 9.92 4.27 -20.96
C LYS A 96 11.21 4.49 -21.78
N ASP A 97 11.42 5.69 -22.28
CA ASP A 97 12.60 6.05 -23.09
C ASP A 97 13.84 6.40 -22.23
N LEU A 98 13.65 6.55 -20.92
CA LEU A 98 14.72 6.88 -19.99
C LEU A 98 15.28 5.64 -19.29
N SER A 99 16.50 5.80 -18.76
CA SER A 99 17.13 4.79 -17.91
C SER A 99 16.46 4.71 -16.53
N VAL A 100 16.77 3.66 -15.79
CA VAL A 100 16.34 3.48 -14.40
C VAL A 100 16.82 4.64 -13.52
N ALA A 101 18.08 5.07 -13.67
CA ALA A 101 18.63 6.19 -12.91
C ALA A 101 17.90 7.51 -13.19
N GLU A 102 17.61 7.78 -14.47
CA GLU A 102 16.86 8.96 -14.87
C GLU A 102 15.42 8.94 -14.33
N ASN A 103 14.75 7.78 -14.34
CA ASN A 103 13.41 7.65 -13.75
C ASN A 103 13.39 7.84 -12.23
N ILE A 104 14.36 7.26 -11.50
CA ILE A 104 14.42 7.36 -10.04
C ILE A 104 14.65 8.80 -9.59
N TYR A 105 15.49 9.56 -10.29
CA TYR A 105 15.88 10.91 -9.88
C TYR A 105 15.32 12.02 -10.75
N ILE A 106 14.28 11.75 -11.54
CA ILE A 106 13.62 12.77 -12.33
C ILE A 106 13.20 13.98 -11.47
N GLY A 107 13.55 15.18 -11.90
CA GLY A 107 13.35 16.43 -11.17
C GLY A 107 14.28 16.62 -9.96
N ARG A 108 15.27 15.71 -9.76
CA ARG A 108 16.27 15.74 -8.69
C ARG A 108 17.63 15.26 -9.20
N GLU A 109 17.92 15.60 -10.43
CA GLU A 109 19.10 15.18 -11.16
C GLU A 109 20.39 15.69 -10.53
N ASN A 110 21.47 14.92 -10.66
CA ASN A 110 22.79 15.38 -10.26
C ASN A 110 23.32 16.37 -11.30
N MET A 111 23.65 17.57 -10.86
CA MET A 111 24.16 18.64 -11.71
C MET A 111 25.66 18.87 -11.45
N ASN A 112 26.40 19.16 -12.53
CA ASN A 112 27.75 19.68 -12.45
C ASN A 112 27.74 21.07 -13.16
N GLY A 113 27.57 22.12 -12.36
CA GLY A 113 27.24 23.44 -12.87
C GLY A 113 25.86 23.43 -13.55
N PHE A 114 25.80 23.76 -14.82
CA PHE A 114 24.56 23.77 -15.63
C PHE A 114 24.32 22.46 -16.41
N LEU A 115 25.22 21.49 -16.33
CA LEU A 115 25.13 20.23 -17.07
C LEU A 115 24.74 19.07 -16.14
N LEU A 116 23.99 18.12 -16.72
CA LEU A 116 23.65 16.88 -16.02
C LEU A 116 24.89 16.01 -15.84
N ASP A 117 25.21 15.65 -14.61
CA ASP A 117 26.24 14.65 -14.30
C ASP A 117 25.63 13.25 -14.33
N LYS A 118 25.47 12.72 -15.55
CA LYS A 118 24.95 11.35 -15.75
C LYS A 118 25.78 10.28 -15.07
N LYS A 119 27.10 10.46 -14.96
CA LYS A 119 27.98 9.49 -14.31
C LYS A 119 27.74 9.43 -12.80
N ALA A 120 27.68 10.58 -12.15
CA ALA A 120 27.35 10.68 -10.72
C ALA A 120 25.93 10.16 -10.45
N GLN A 121 24.96 10.52 -11.27
CA GLN A 121 23.58 10.06 -11.16
C GLN A 121 23.47 8.53 -11.26
N ASN A 122 24.10 7.90 -12.26
CA ASN A 122 24.12 6.46 -12.44
C ASN A 122 24.79 5.75 -11.24
N LYS A 123 25.91 6.29 -10.73
CA LYS A 123 26.58 5.76 -9.55
C LYS A 123 25.69 5.83 -8.31
N ARG A 124 25.02 6.96 -8.08
CA ARG A 124 24.10 7.16 -6.97
C ARG A 124 22.91 6.21 -7.08
N ALA A 125 22.32 6.08 -8.28
CA ALA A 125 21.20 5.18 -8.52
C ALA A 125 21.59 3.71 -8.30
N GLN A 126 22.75 3.27 -8.80
CA GLN A 126 23.20 1.89 -8.61
C GLN A 126 23.41 1.58 -7.14
N ALA A 127 24.10 2.44 -6.39
CA ALA A 127 24.30 2.27 -4.95
C ALA A 127 22.97 2.22 -4.18
N PHE A 128 21.96 2.96 -4.65
CA PHE A 128 20.63 2.93 -4.07
C PHE A 128 19.89 1.61 -4.36
N LEU A 129 19.92 1.13 -5.61
CA LEU A 129 19.34 -0.15 -6.01
C LEU A 129 20.00 -1.34 -5.30
N ASP A 130 21.33 -1.31 -5.17
CA ASP A 130 22.10 -2.34 -4.45
C ASP A 130 21.70 -2.38 -2.95
N ARG A 131 21.51 -1.21 -2.33
CA ARG A 131 21.00 -1.11 -0.95
C ARG A 131 19.59 -1.65 -0.78
N LEU A 132 18.76 -1.57 -1.81
CA LEU A 132 17.42 -2.16 -1.85
C LEU A 132 17.43 -3.65 -2.24
N ASN A 133 18.60 -4.26 -2.45
CA ASN A 133 18.75 -5.64 -2.92
C ASN A 133 18.08 -5.91 -4.28
N LEU A 134 17.95 -4.88 -5.12
CA LEU A 134 17.36 -5.00 -6.45
C LEU A 134 18.44 -5.31 -7.48
N ASN A 135 18.36 -6.47 -8.13
CA ASN A 135 19.24 -6.84 -9.24
C ASN A 135 18.84 -6.15 -10.55
N ILE A 136 18.97 -4.82 -10.56
CA ILE A 136 18.62 -3.94 -11.67
C ILE A 136 19.81 -3.02 -11.94
N LYS A 137 20.19 -2.87 -13.23
CA LYS A 137 21.25 -1.94 -13.62
C LYS A 137 20.67 -0.52 -13.77
N ALA A 138 21.29 0.45 -13.10
CA ALA A 138 20.86 1.86 -13.14
C ALA A 138 20.84 2.46 -14.56
N THR A 139 21.70 1.97 -15.44
CA THR A 139 21.80 2.42 -16.84
C THR A 139 20.83 1.72 -17.79
N GLN A 140 20.09 0.72 -17.33
CA GLN A 140 19.14 -0.03 -18.16
C GLN A 140 17.97 0.86 -18.56
N ASN A 141 17.54 0.78 -19.82
CA ASN A 141 16.33 1.47 -20.30
C ASN A 141 15.09 0.77 -19.74
N VAL A 142 14.17 1.56 -19.15
CA VAL A 142 12.96 1.04 -18.48
C VAL A 142 12.00 0.38 -19.46
N GLY A 143 11.84 0.92 -20.67
CA GLY A 143 10.94 0.36 -21.68
C GLY A 143 11.33 -1.04 -22.18
N ARG A 144 12.55 -1.50 -21.90
CA ARG A 144 13.04 -2.85 -22.25
C ARG A 144 12.96 -3.85 -21.10
N MET A 145 12.37 -3.45 -19.98
CA MET A 145 12.23 -4.28 -18.80
C MET A 145 10.89 -5.00 -18.79
N THR A 146 10.81 -6.15 -18.07
CA THR A 146 9.53 -6.78 -17.76
C THR A 146 8.69 -5.85 -16.87
N VAL A 147 7.38 -6.03 -16.89
CA VAL A 147 6.46 -5.22 -16.08
C VAL A 147 6.81 -5.32 -14.59
N ALA A 148 7.17 -6.50 -14.10
CA ALA A 148 7.61 -6.70 -12.73
C ALA A 148 8.84 -5.85 -12.36
N LYS A 149 9.86 -5.82 -13.25
CA LYS A 149 11.03 -4.97 -13.02
C LYS A 149 10.69 -3.49 -13.09
N GLN A 150 9.79 -3.08 -13.98
CA GLN A 150 9.27 -1.71 -14.02
C GLN A 150 8.57 -1.37 -12.69
N GLN A 151 7.76 -2.28 -12.15
CA GLN A 151 7.12 -2.11 -10.84
C GLN A 151 8.15 -1.90 -9.72
N MET A 152 9.23 -2.70 -9.70
CA MET A 152 10.32 -2.52 -8.73
C MET A 152 11.02 -1.17 -8.88
N VAL A 153 11.19 -0.67 -10.12
CA VAL A 153 11.76 0.66 -10.37
C VAL A 153 10.83 1.76 -9.87
N GLU A 154 9.51 1.63 -10.07
CA GLU A 154 8.53 2.59 -9.56
C GLU A 154 8.55 2.67 -8.02
N ILE A 155 8.63 1.52 -7.36
CA ILE A 155 8.76 1.45 -5.90
C ILE A 155 10.10 2.05 -5.45
N ALA A 156 11.21 1.72 -6.14
CA ALA A 156 12.51 2.32 -5.85
C ALA A 156 12.48 3.85 -6.02
N LYS A 157 11.81 4.36 -7.06
CA LYS A 157 11.60 5.80 -7.26
C LYS A 157 10.84 6.42 -6.07
N ALA A 158 9.76 5.79 -5.61
CA ALA A 158 9.01 6.24 -4.44
C ALA A 158 9.86 6.26 -3.16
N LEU A 159 10.71 5.25 -2.96
CA LEU A 159 11.63 5.15 -1.81
C LEU A 159 12.88 6.02 -1.92
N SER A 160 13.16 6.61 -3.08
CA SER A 160 14.36 7.44 -3.29
C SER A 160 14.24 8.86 -2.71
N TYR A 161 13.08 9.23 -2.21
CA TYR A 161 12.91 10.44 -1.42
C TYR A 161 13.50 10.25 -0.02
N GLU A 162 14.31 11.19 0.45
CA GLU A 162 15.20 11.04 1.62
C GLU A 162 14.32 10.81 2.82
N ASN A 163 13.57 10.60 3.35
CA ASN A 163 12.81 10.37 4.59
C ASN A 163 11.56 9.51 4.42
N THR A 164 11.47 8.72 3.33
CA THR A 164 10.28 7.88 3.15
C THR A 164 10.13 6.88 4.30
N ARG A 165 9.11 7.08 5.13
CA ARG A 165 8.72 6.20 6.24
C ARG A 165 7.39 5.50 5.97
N ILE A 166 6.58 6.05 5.08
CA ILE A 166 5.26 5.52 4.71
C ILE A 166 5.24 5.30 3.20
N LEU A 167 4.97 4.07 2.81
CA LEU A 167 4.84 3.65 1.41
C LEU A 167 3.43 3.15 1.16
N ILE A 168 2.74 3.74 0.20
CA ILE A 168 1.41 3.31 -0.24
C ILE A 168 1.57 2.56 -1.55
N LEU A 169 1.05 1.34 -1.62
CA LEU A 169 1.02 0.48 -2.80
C LEU A 169 -0.44 0.26 -3.21
N ASP A 170 -0.84 0.86 -4.31
CA ASP A 170 -2.22 0.77 -4.83
C ASP A 170 -2.28 -0.28 -5.94
N GLU A 171 -2.86 -1.46 -5.62
CA GLU A 171 -2.97 -2.63 -6.50
C GLU A 171 -1.68 -3.03 -7.25
N PRO A 172 -0.54 -3.18 -6.54
CA PRO A 172 0.77 -3.30 -7.19
C PRO A 172 0.97 -4.62 -7.94
N THR A 173 0.10 -5.60 -7.76
CA THR A 173 0.19 -6.95 -8.33
C THR A 173 -0.70 -7.17 -9.54
N ALA A 174 -1.55 -6.20 -9.91
CA ALA A 174 -2.53 -6.36 -10.98
C ALA A 174 -1.95 -6.91 -12.31
N PRO A 175 -0.77 -6.45 -12.77
CA PRO A 175 -0.16 -6.93 -14.02
C PRO A 175 0.86 -8.07 -13.84
N LEU A 176 1.02 -8.64 -12.62
CA LEU A 176 2.11 -9.56 -12.28
C LEU A 176 1.66 -11.03 -12.31
N SER A 177 2.57 -11.92 -12.70
CA SER A 177 2.45 -13.38 -12.52
C SER A 177 2.72 -13.77 -11.07
N ASP A 178 2.33 -14.98 -10.67
CA ASP A 178 2.50 -15.48 -9.29
C ASP A 178 3.98 -15.46 -8.83
N VAL A 179 4.92 -15.78 -9.71
CA VAL A 179 6.36 -15.73 -9.41
C VAL A 179 6.82 -14.29 -9.14
N GLU A 180 6.34 -13.33 -9.94
CA GLU A 180 6.66 -11.93 -9.79
C GLU A 180 6.02 -11.31 -8.54
N ILE A 181 4.82 -11.78 -8.16
CA ILE A 181 4.16 -11.42 -6.89
C ILE A 181 5.03 -11.84 -5.70
N GLU A 182 5.59 -13.04 -5.70
CA GLU A 182 6.47 -13.49 -4.63
C GLU A 182 7.78 -12.67 -4.54
N GLU A 183 8.31 -12.18 -5.67
CA GLU A 183 9.45 -11.26 -5.67
C GLU A 183 9.06 -9.91 -5.04
N LEU A 184 7.90 -9.37 -5.40
CA LEU A 184 7.38 -8.16 -4.79
C LEU A 184 7.15 -8.33 -3.28
N PHE A 185 6.58 -9.45 -2.86
CA PHE A 185 6.34 -9.73 -1.44
C PHE A 185 7.64 -9.85 -0.63
N ARG A 186 8.69 -10.46 -1.20
CA ARG A 186 10.02 -10.47 -0.56
C ARG A 186 10.56 -9.05 -0.36
N PHE A 187 10.41 -8.22 -1.38
CA PHE A 187 10.82 -6.82 -1.30
C PHE A 187 10.02 -6.02 -0.26
N VAL A 188 8.69 -6.18 -0.23
CA VAL A 188 7.81 -5.54 0.77
C VAL A 188 8.19 -5.98 2.19
N ARG A 189 8.44 -7.27 2.42
CA ARG A 189 8.89 -7.79 3.73
C ARG A 189 10.25 -7.21 4.14
N ASP A 190 11.18 -7.03 3.20
CA ASP A 190 12.48 -6.38 3.47
C ASP A 190 12.29 -4.92 3.90
N MET A 191 11.46 -4.14 3.19
CA MET A 191 11.16 -2.76 3.57
C MET A 191 10.46 -2.67 4.92
N ARG A 192 9.49 -3.53 5.18
CA ARG A 192 8.86 -3.67 6.48
C ARG A 192 9.88 -3.91 7.59
N SER A 193 10.82 -4.83 7.40
CA SER A 193 11.86 -5.16 8.39
C SER A 193 12.80 -3.98 8.71
N ARG A 194 12.90 -3.02 7.79
CA ARG A 194 13.65 -1.77 7.95
C ARG A 194 12.84 -0.66 8.64
N GLY A 195 11.62 -0.95 9.08
CA GLY A 195 10.76 -0.01 9.79
C GLY A 195 9.85 0.85 8.90
N VAL A 196 9.82 0.62 7.60
CA VAL A 196 8.87 1.32 6.70
C VAL A 196 7.46 0.81 7.00
N GLY A 197 6.52 1.73 7.24
CA GLY A 197 5.09 1.41 7.31
C GLY A 197 4.52 1.36 5.90
N ILE A 198 3.82 0.28 5.57
CA ILE A 198 3.34 0.02 4.21
C ILE A 198 1.82 -0.08 4.23
N ILE A 199 1.15 0.76 3.44
CA ILE A 199 -0.29 0.64 3.16
C ILE A 199 -0.44 -0.15 1.87
N TYR A 200 -1.08 -1.30 1.95
CA TYR A 200 -1.25 -2.20 0.81
C TYR A 200 -2.72 -2.29 0.41
N ILE A 201 -3.05 -1.76 -0.77
CA ILE A 201 -4.42 -1.80 -1.30
C ILE A 201 -4.50 -2.94 -2.30
N SER A 202 -5.38 -3.90 -2.06
CA SER A 202 -5.68 -4.99 -2.99
C SER A 202 -7.08 -5.53 -2.72
N HIS A 203 -7.71 -6.07 -3.75
CA HIS A 203 -8.96 -6.83 -3.64
C HIS A 203 -8.70 -8.35 -3.61
N ARG A 204 -7.44 -8.80 -3.71
CA ARG A 204 -7.06 -10.22 -3.74
C ARG A 204 -6.79 -10.74 -2.33
N MET A 205 -7.79 -11.39 -1.71
CA MET A 205 -7.71 -11.89 -0.34
C MET A 205 -6.54 -12.85 -0.09
N GLY A 206 -6.14 -13.64 -1.10
CA GLY A 206 -4.99 -14.54 -1.01
C GLY A 206 -3.67 -13.79 -0.77
N GLU A 207 -3.49 -12.63 -1.41
CA GLU A 207 -2.34 -11.76 -1.21
C GLU A 207 -2.33 -11.15 0.20
N LEU A 208 -3.47 -10.63 0.63
CA LEU A 208 -3.59 -9.96 1.93
C LEU A 208 -3.24 -10.90 3.08
N LYS A 209 -3.70 -12.15 3.02
CA LYS A 209 -3.35 -13.20 4.00
C LYS A 209 -1.85 -13.49 4.06
N GLN A 210 -1.11 -13.28 2.97
CA GLN A 210 0.32 -13.58 2.90
C GLN A 210 1.20 -12.42 3.37
N ILE A 211 0.78 -11.18 3.09
CA ILE A 211 1.67 -10.03 3.24
C ILE A 211 1.30 -9.10 4.39
N SER A 212 0.02 -8.98 4.76
CA SER A 212 -0.41 -7.99 5.75
C SER A 212 -0.31 -8.48 7.20
N ASP A 213 -0.19 -7.52 8.10
CA ASP A 213 -0.25 -7.69 9.56
C ASP A 213 -1.65 -7.37 10.09
N ARG A 214 -2.25 -6.27 9.61
CA ARG A 214 -3.61 -5.85 9.91
C ARG A 214 -4.37 -5.53 8.63
N ILE A 215 -5.69 -5.62 8.70
CA ILE A 215 -6.59 -5.33 7.59
C ILE A 215 -7.65 -4.36 8.07
N THR A 216 -7.75 -3.19 7.43
CA THR A 216 -8.86 -2.24 7.61
C THR A 216 -9.86 -2.40 6.48
N VAL A 217 -11.13 -2.53 6.84
CA VAL A 217 -12.24 -2.61 5.89
C VAL A 217 -12.95 -1.27 5.81
N MET A 218 -13.17 -0.81 4.59
CA MET A 218 -13.99 0.37 4.28
C MET A 218 -15.20 -0.02 3.43
N ARG A 219 -16.31 0.68 3.65
CA ARG A 219 -17.54 0.53 2.87
C ARG A 219 -18.28 1.85 2.81
N ASP A 220 -18.78 2.21 1.62
CA ASP A 220 -19.62 3.41 1.38
C ASP A 220 -19.02 4.70 2.00
N GLY A 221 -17.70 4.86 1.87
CA GLY A 221 -16.99 6.01 2.42
C GLY A 221 -16.79 5.98 3.93
N GLN A 222 -17.04 4.86 4.62
CA GLN A 222 -16.95 4.73 6.07
C GLN A 222 -15.94 3.66 6.48
N TYR A 223 -15.37 3.82 7.66
CA TYR A 223 -14.60 2.79 8.34
C TYR A 223 -15.55 1.74 8.92
N VAL A 224 -15.27 0.47 8.68
CA VAL A 224 -16.05 -0.64 9.25
C VAL A 224 -15.33 -1.24 10.45
N ASN A 225 -14.14 -1.77 10.23
CA ASN A 225 -13.33 -2.41 11.29
C ASN A 225 -11.86 -2.57 10.86
N THR A 226 -10.99 -2.80 11.85
CA THR A 226 -9.59 -3.21 11.63
C THR A 226 -9.34 -4.47 12.45
N VAL A 227 -8.77 -5.49 11.81
CA VAL A 227 -8.46 -6.79 12.42
C VAL A 227 -7.02 -7.20 12.16
N ASP A 228 -6.46 -8.00 13.06
CA ASP A 228 -5.18 -8.65 12.84
C ASP A 228 -5.30 -9.78 11.81
N THR A 229 -4.39 -9.84 10.86
CA THR A 229 -4.39 -10.88 9.82
C THR A 229 -4.23 -12.29 10.40
N LEU A 230 -3.57 -12.44 11.54
CA LEU A 230 -3.49 -13.74 12.25
C LEU A 230 -4.87 -14.20 12.72
N SER A 231 -5.67 -13.32 13.32
CA SER A 231 -7.06 -13.60 13.70
C SER A 231 -7.89 -13.99 12.50
N PHE A 232 -7.68 -13.27 11.37
CA PHE A 232 -8.33 -13.56 10.10
C PHE A 232 -7.96 -14.94 9.52
N ARG A 233 -6.73 -15.42 9.72
CA ARG A 233 -6.30 -16.77 9.31
C ARG A 233 -6.91 -17.87 10.18
N MET A 234 -7.14 -17.57 11.47
CA MET A 234 -7.64 -18.53 12.46
C MET A 234 -9.17 -18.69 12.48
N GLY A 235 -9.91 -17.87 11.73
CA GLY A 235 -11.37 -17.98 11.64
C GLY A 235 -12.12 -17.57 12.91
N THR A 236 -11.68 -16.51 13.60
CA THR A 236 -12.38 -15.96 14.77
C THR A 236 -13.71 -15.28 14.38
N GLU A 237 -14.62 -15.05 15.34
CA GLU A 237 -15.93 -14.40 15.09
C GLU A 237 -15.79 -13.02 14.39
N GLU A 238 -14.77 -12.25 14.74
CA GLU A 238 -14.45 -10.97 14.06
C GLU A 238 -14.13 -11.16 12.59
N THR A 239 -13.55 -12.31 12.24
CA THR A 239 -13.22 -12.71 10.87
C THR A 239 -14.47 -13.04 10.07
N TYR A 240 -15.49 -13.64 10.69
CA TYR A 240 -16.76 -13.92 10.01
C TYR A 240 -17.45 -12.64 9.56
N THR A 241 -17.37 -11.57 10.34
CA THR A 241 -17.91 -10.27 9.96
C THR A 241 -17.24 -9.74 8.69
N ILE A 242 -15.92 -9.80 8.59
CA ILE A 242 -15.17 -9.34 7.40
C ILE A 242 -15.41 -10.25 6.21
N HIS A 243 -15.38 -11.57 6.39
CA HIS A 243 -15.73 -12.53 5.34
C HIS A 243 -17.18 -12.35 4.88
N HIS A 244 -18.10 -12.09 5.79
CA HIS A 244 -19.50 -11.83 5.46
C HIS A 244 -19.64 -10.52 4.67
N PHE A 245 -18.97 -9.45 5.10
CA PHE A 245 -18.92 -8.18 4.36
C PHE A 245 -18.29 -8.34 2.97
N LEU A 246 -17.13 -8.96 2.85
CA LEU A 246 -16.44 -9.19 1.58
C LEU A 246 -17.14 -10.20 0.67
N ARG A 247 -17.96 -11.11 1.22
CA ARG A 247 -18.67 -12.16 0.48
C ARG A 247 -20.05 -11.75 -0.02
N ILE A 248 -20.73 -10.84 0.67
CA ILE A 248 -21.96 -10.22 0.16
C ILE A 248 -21.65 -9.47 -1.14
N GLU A 249 -20.42 -9.02 -1.30
CA GLU A 249 -19.93 -8.17 -2.38
C GLU A 249 -19.41 -8.93 -3.60
N SER A 250 -18.90 -10.13 -3.44
CA SER A 250 -18.59 -11.03 -4.57
C SER A 250 -19.85 -11.60 -5.23
N GLY A 251 -21.00 -10.99 -4.99
CA GLY A 251 -22.35 -11.34 -5.45
C GLY A 251 -22.56 -11.49 -6.94
N SER A 252 -21.66 -12.20 -7.60
CA SER A 252 -22.00 -12.96 -8.78
C SER A 252 -22.86 -14.15 -8.37
N ARG A 253 -24.01 -14.26 -8.99
CA ARG A 253 -25.03 -15.31 -8.82
C ARG A 253 -24.50 -16.74 -9.09
N GLN A 254 -23.39 -17.13 -8.48
CA GLN A 254 -22.86 -18.49 -8.58
C GLN A 254 -22.72 -19.11 -7.18
N ASN A 255 -23.55 -20.12 -7.00
CA ASN A 255 -23.48 -21.20 -6.01
C ASN A 255 -23.85 -20.93 -4.54
N LYS A 256 -25.16 -20.89 -4.28
CA LYS A 256 -25.73 -21.27 -2.98
C LYS A 256 -25.24 -22.66 -2.46
N ALA A 257 -24.71 -23.53 -3.32
CA ALA A 257 -24.20 -24.84 -2.97
C ALA A 257 -22.83 -24.77 -2.28
N GLU A 258 -21.89 -23.92 -2.73
CA GLU A 258 -20.58 -23.76 -2.10
C GLU A 258 -20.68 -23.08 -0.73
N THR A 259 -21.66 -22.19 -0.56
CA THR A 259 -21.94 -21.55 0.76
C THR A 259 -22.35 -22.58 1.82
N ARG A 260 -23.10 -23.62 1.43
CA ARG A 260 -23.48 -24.71 2.35
C ARG A 260 -22.34 -25.69 2.62
N LEU A 261 -21.41 -25.86 1.67
CA LEU A 261 -20.27 -26.76 1.84
C LEU A 261 -19.23 -26.19 2.82
N PHE A 262 -18.94 -24.88 2.74
CA PHE A 262 -18.02 -24.23 3.67
C PHE A 262 -18.55 -24.21 5.12
N LEU A 263 -19.84 -23.96 5.31
CA LEU A 263 -20.49 -24.03 6.63
C LEU A 263 -20.53 -25.45 7.21
N ARG A 264 -20.40 -26.49 6.37
CA ARG A 264 -20.34 -27.89 6.84
C ARG A 264 -18.93 -28.34 7.22
N TYR A 265 -17.88 -27.80 6.62
CA TYR A 265 -16.50 -28.21 6.92
C TYR A 265 -15.98 -27.60 8.24
N ASP A 266 -16.39 -26.39 8.60
CA ASP A 266 -15.96 -25.76 9.86
C ASP A 266 -16.70 -26.27 11.10
N TYR A 267 -17.82 -26.98 10.96
CA TYR A 267 -18.63 -27.51 12.09
C TYR A 267 -18.34 -28.95 12.49
N VAL A 268 -17.48 -29.65 11.77
CA VAL A 268 -17.16 -31.07 12.04
C VAL A 268 -15.89 -31.24 12.89
N GLY A 269 -15.16 -30.15 13.21
CA GLY A 269 -13.84 -30.18 13.86
C GLY A 269 -13.83 -30.15 15.39
N THR A 270 -14.97 -30.04 16.10
CA THR A 270 -14.97 -30.03 17.58
C THR A 270 -15.98 -30.98 18.17
N LYS A 271 -15.74 -32.30 18.09
CA LYS A 271 -16.26 -33.24 19.09
C LYS A 271 -15.19 -33.42 20.16
N LYS A 272 -15.44 -32.90 21.37
CA LYS A 272 -14.71 -33.28 22.60
C LYS A 272 -14.86 -34.78 22.82
N PRO A 273 -13.81 -35.48 23.19
CA PRO A 273 -13.98 -36.85 23.72
C PRO A 273 -14.57 -36.78 25.13
N THR A 274 -15.54 -37.62 25.35
CA THR A 274 -16.07 -38.00 26.68
C THR A 274 -15.02 -38.70 27.51
#